data_e21a98bc2df589376289ac58dc7ce916
#
_entry.id   e21a98bc2df589376289ac58dc7ce916
#
_cell.length_a   1.000
_cell.length_b   1.000
_cell.length_c   1.000
_cell.angle_alpha   90.00
_cell.angle_beta   90.00
_cell.angle_gamma   90.00
#
_symmetry.space_group_name_H-M   'P 1'
#
loop_
_entity.id
_entity.type
_entity.pdbx_description
1 polymer ?
#
loop_
_entity_poly.entity_id
_entity_poly.type
_entity_poly.pdbx_seq_one_letter_code
_entity_poly.pdbx_strand_id
1 'polypeptide(L)'
;VSSAASDVYKRQVLHTTLGARSMELVRGSRIANETLLKLVRTARREGRDIVDTMEMKRASTGADLILTVRAGPLDDHGNAIIAASDSSRHVRLAETRRDFVANVSHELKTPIGAVSILAEAIEGAADDPEAIRHFSQRLTAESSRLSALVTQIIDLSRLQADEPLLRAEPVAVADVIDEAVSRHREQAANREVS
;
A
#
# COMPACT_ATOMS: atom_id res chain seq x y z
N VAL A 1 -46.28 15.17 15.36
CA VAL A 1 -45.91 16.09 14.22
C VAL A 1 -44.57 16.74 14.44
N SER A 2 -44.08 16.84 15.70
CA SER A 2 -42.82 17.53 16.04
C SER A 2 -41.53 16.79 15.67
N SER A 3 -41.54 15.47 15.54
CA SER A 3 -40.34 14.66 15.31
C SER A 3 -39.78 14.74 13.87
N ALA A 4 -40.65 14.77 12.86
CA ALA A 4 -40.20 14.83 11.47
C ALA A 4 -39.62 16.20 11.05
N ALA A 5 -40.17 17.29 11.57
CA ALA A 5 -39.67 18.63 11.31
C ALA A 5 -38.29 18.87 11.97
N SER A 6 -38.09 18.36 13.20
CA SER A 6 -36.80 18.42 13.90
C SER A 6 -35.69 17.67 13.16
N ASP A 7 -36.00 16.56 12.47
CA ASP A 7 -35.00 15.79 11.70
C ASP A 7 -34.58 16.46 10.39
N VAL A 8 -35.44 17.28 9.78
CA VAL A 8 -35.11 18.03 8.56
C VAL A 8 -34.04 19.12 8.85
N TYR A 9 -34.16 19.84 9.97
CA TYR A 9 -33.15 20.82 10.37
C TYR A 9 -31.83 20.22 10.80
N LYS A 10 -31.83 19.02 11.35
CA LYS A 10 -30.61 18.33 11.82
C LYS A 10 -29.68 17.86 10.71
N ARG A 11 -30.13 17.88 9.45
CA ARG A 11 -29.34 17.48 8.26
C ARG A 11 -28.84 18.68 7.46
N GLN A 12 -29.23 19.91 7.83
CA GLN A 12 -28.89 21.09 7.06
C GLN A 12 -27.42 21.46 7.25
N VAL A 13 -26.74 21.71 6.14
CA VAL A 13 -25.37 22.21 6.09
C VAL A 13 -25.42 23.73 5.99
N LEU A 14 -24.87 24.43 6.98
CA LEU A 14 -24.81 25.89 7.05
C LEU A 14 -23.65 26.41 6.19
N HIS A 15 -22.49 25.82 6.31
CA HIS A 15 -21.28 26.12 5.54
C HIS A 15 -20.63 24.88 5.00
N THR A 16 -20.03 24.99 3.83
CA THR A 16 -19.27 23.88 3.20
C THR A 16 -18.11 24.43 2.38
N THR A 17 -16.98 23.74 2.42
CA THR A 17 -15.81 24.05 1.60
C THR A 17 -15.92 23.41 0.22
N LEU A 18 -15.13 23.91 -0.74
CA LEU A 18 -15.01 23.26 -2.06
C LEU A 18 -14.53 21.81 -1.95
N GLY A 19 -13.59 21.53 -1.03
CA GLY A 19 -13.10 20.17 -0.77
C GLY A 19 -14.20 19.23 -0.30
N ALA A 20 -15.08 19.64 0.60
CA ALA A 20 -16.20 18.82 1.06
C ALA A 20 -17.20 18.52 -0.06
N ARG A 21 -17.38 19.45 -1.00
CA ARG A 21 -18.20 19.22 -2.20
C ARG A 21 -17.54 18.30 -3.20
N SER A 22 -16.23 18.45 -3.43
CA SER A 22 -15.48 17.57 -4.35
C SER A 22 -15.38 16.14 -3.85
N MET A 23 -15.45 15.94 -2.52
CA MET A 23 -15.55 14.62 -1.90
C MET A 23 -16.99 14.09 -1.83
N GLU A 24 -17.96 14.85 -2.38
CA GLU A 24 -19.39 14.50 -2.40
C GLU A 24 -20.02 14.25 -1.02
N LEU A 25 -19.47 14.88 0.04
CA LEU A 25 -19.97 14.76 1.40
C LEU A 25 -21.29 15.51 1.61
N VAL A 26 -21.52 16.50 0.75
CA VAL A 26 -22.69 17.38 0.77
C VAL A 26 -23.38 17.36 -0.58
N ARG A 27 -24.69 17.15 -0.58
CA ARG A 27 -25.53 17.26 -1.76
C ARG A 27 -26.57 18.39 -1.55
N GLY A 28 -26.39 19.48 -2.29
CA GLY A 28 -27.16 20.70 -2.05
C GLY A 28 -26.84 21.28 -0.67
N SER A 29 -27.84 21.40 0.19
CA SER A 29 -27.72 21.88 1.58
C SER A 29 -27.81 20.76 2.61
N ARG A 30 -27.59 19.51 2.24
CA ARG A 30 -27.74 18.36 3.13
C ARG A 30 -26.50 17.47 3.10
N ILE A 31 -26.22 16.81 4.23
CA ILE A 31 -25.20 15.74 4.31
C ILE A 31 -25.66 14.59 3.41
N ALA A 32 -24.79 14.16 2.51
CA ALA A 32 -25.08 13.15 1.48
C ALA A 32 -25.07 11.71 2.01
N ASN A 33 -24.30 11.45 3.07
CA ASN A 33 -24.02 10.09 3.56
C ASN A 33 -24.63 9.87 4.95
N GLU A 34 -25.32 8.73 5.12
CA GLU A 34 -25.98 8.34 6.38
C GLU A 34 -24.95 8.04 7.49
N THR A 35 -23.78 7.51 7.14
CA THR A 35 -22.69 7.27 8.12
C THR A 35 -22.17 8.56 8.71
N LEU A 36 -21.95 9.58 7.87
CA LEU A 36 -21.59 10.93 8.34
C LEU A 36 -22.66 11.50 9.28
N LEU A 37 -23.92 11.28 8.94
CA LEU A 37 -25.01 11.78 9.77
C LEU A 37 -25.05 11.08 11.13
N LYS A 38 -24.79 9.77 11.18
CA LYS A 38 -24.67 9.03 12.43
C LYS A 38 -23.52 9.56 13.28
N LEU A 39 -22.36 9.80 12.66
CA LEU A 39 -21.18 10.32 13.34
C LEU A 39 -21.48 11.69 14.00
N VAL A 40 -22.10 12.60 13.27
CA VAL A 40 -22.53 13.92 13.79
C VAL A 40 -23.50 13.79 14.96
N ARG A 41 -24.50 12.89 14.85
CA ARG A 41 -25.46 12.65 15.92
C ARG A 41 -24.78 12.13 17.19
N THR A 42 -23.81 11.23 17.02
CA THR A 42 -23.06 10.67 18.14
C THR A 42 -22.17 11.77 18.78
N ALA A 43 -21.44 12.56 18.00
CA ALA A 43 -20.62 13.64 18.49
C ALA A 43 -21.44 14.68 19.29
N ARG A 44 -22.62 15.04 18.79
CA ARG A 44 -23.54 15.92 19.50
C ARG A 44 -24.05 15.35 20.82
N ARG A 45 -24.41 14.06 20.82
CA ARG A 45 -24.93 13.38 22.01
C ARG A 45 -23.88 13.24 23.10
N GLU A 46 -22.62 12.93 22.68
CA GLU A 46 -21.52 12.71 23.61
C GLU A 46 -20.78 13.99 23.99
N GLY A 47 -21.05 15.10 23.30
CA GLY A 47 -20.42 16.39 23.58
C GLY A 47 -18.92 16.43 23.33
N ARG A 48 -18.38 15.50 22.50
CA ARG A 48 -16.95 15.39 22.20
C ARG A 48 -16.68 15.11 20.73
N ASP A 49 -15.45 15.33 20.33
CA ASP A 49 -14.97 14.95 19.00
C ASP A 49 -14.98 13.45 18.83
N ILE A 50 -15.47 13.01 17.68
CA ILE A 50 -15.42 11.60 17.23
C ILE A 50 -14.67 11.56 15.93
N VAL A 51 -13.72 10.63 15.84
CA VAL A 51 -12.96 10.35 14.62
C VAL A 51 -13.32 8.95 14.15
N ASP A 52 -13.61 8.82 12.86
CA ASP A 52 -13.92 7.55 12.24
C ASP A 52 -13.36 7.51 10.81
N THR A 53 -13.16 6.31 10.30
CA THR A 53 -12.73 6.10 8.92
C THR A 53 -13.88 5.45 8.15
N MET A 54 -14.22 6.03 7.01
CA MET A 54 -15.31 5.55 6.18
C MET A 54 -14.86 5.34 4.74
N GLU A 55 -15.38 4.27 4.16
CA GLU A 55 -15.24 3.99 2.73
C GLU A 55 -16.48 4.48 1.99
N MET A 56 -16.26 5.12 0.86
CA MET A 56 -17.33 5.49 -0.04
C MET A 56 -16.86 5.44 -1.49
N LYS A 57 -17.81 5.31 -2.41
CA LYS A 57 -17.50 5.46 -3.83
C LYS A 57 -17.82 6.87 -4.26
N ARG A 58 -16.89 7.49 -4.99
CA ARG A 58 -17.14 8.78 -5.63
C ARG A 58 -18.17 8.58 -6.74
N ALA A 59 -19.31 9.23 -6.65
CA ALA A 59 -20.41 9.05 -7.61
C ALA A 59 -20.02 9.49 -9.03
N SER A 60 -19.13 10.50 -9.15
CA SER A 60 -18.67 11.04 -10.43
C SER A 60 -17.71 10.11 -11.20
N THR A 61 -16.92 9.29 -10.51
CA THR A 61 -15.86 8.47 -11.13
C THR A 61 -15.96 6.99 -10.78
N GLY A 62 -16.78 6.60 -9.81
CA GLY A 62 -16.84 5.24 -9.25
C GLY A 62 -15.61 4.85 -8.43
N ALA A 63 -14.63 5.74 -8.26
CA ALA A 63 -13.41 5.46 -7.52
C ALA A 63 -13.67 5.28 -6.02
N ASP A 64 -12.98 4.32 -5.42
CA ASP A 64 -13.02 4.09 -3.98
C ASP A 64 -12.27 5.22 -3.25
N LEU A 65 -12.92 5.80 -2.28
CA LEU A 65 -12.46 6.92 -1.46
C LEU A 65 -12.49 6.50 0.00
N ILE A 66 -11.35 6.56 0.66
CA ILE A 66 -11.23 6.29 2.09
C ILE A 66 -11.03 7.64 2.78
N LEU A 67 -12.01 8.02 3.60
CA LEU A 67 -12.02 9.28 4.31
C LEU A 67 -11.79 9.07 5.79
N THR A 68 -10.84 9.81 6.36
CA THR A 68 -10.80 10.02 7.80
C THR A 68 -11.65 11.22 8.12
N VAL A 69 -12.69 11.02 8.91
CA VAL A 69 -13.69 12.03 9.26
C VAL A 69 -13.64 12.30 10.74
N ARG A 70 -13.58 13.58 11.10
CA ARG A 70 -13.76 14.06 12.47
C ARG A 70 -15.05 14.87 12.54
N ALA A 71 -15.92 14.53 13.47
CA ALA A 71 -17.13 15.29 13.79
C ALA A 71 -17.09 15.72 15.26
N GLY A 72 -17.40 16.97 15.52
CA GLY A 72 -17.43 17.52 16.88
C GLY A 72 -18.54 18.55 17.06
N PRO A 73 -18.98 18.81 18.32
CA PRO A 73 -19.88 19.90 18.60
C PRO A 73 -19.18 21.24 18.32
N LEU A 74 -19.89 22.18 17.72
CA LEU A 74 -19.34 23.52 17.43
C LEU A 74 -19.78 24.54 18.47
N ASP A 75 -21.01 24.43 18.95
CA ASP A 75 -21.62 25.35 19.90
C ASP A 75 -22.74 24.71 20.73
N ASP A 76 -23.25 25.46 21.71
CA ASP A 76 -24.34 25.02 22.59
C ASP A 76 -25.72 25.01 21.88
N HIS A 77 -25.82 25.54 20.67
CA HIS A 77 -27.03 25.56 19.86
C HIS A 77 -27.23 24.25 19.08
N GLY A 78 -26.33 23.29 19.26
CA GLY A 78 -26.39 21.99 18.63
C GLY A 78 -25.83 21.96 17.20
N ASN A 79 -25.06 22.96 16.80
CA ASN A 79 -24.29 22.95 15.59
C ASN A 79 -23.09 21.97 15.75
N ALA A 80 -22.67 21.35 14.65
CA ALA A 80 -21.51 20.47 14.61
C ALA A 80 -20.62 20.79 13.42
N ILE A 81 -19.34 20.58 13.60
CA ILE A 81 -18.35 20.66 12.53
C ILE A 81 -17.98 19.27 12.07
N ILE A 82 -17.76 19.11 10.76
CA ILE A 82 -17.19 17.93 10.15
C ILE A 82 -15.93 18.36 9.41
N ALA A 83 -14.83 17.71 9.72
CA ALA A 83 -13.61 17.78 8.95
C ALA A 83 -13.36 16.39 8.32
N ALA A 84 -13.10 16.36 7.02
CA ALA A 84 -12.81 15.12 6.31
C ALA A 84 -11.52 15.29 5.51
N SER A 85 -10.69 14.26 5.53
CA SER A 85 -9.47 14.16 4.72
C SER A 85 -9.47 12.88 3.91
N ASP A 86 -9.02 12.97 2.66
CA ASP A 86 -8.81 11.81 1.80
C ASP A 86 -7.55 11.07 2.26
N SER A 87 -7.75 9.92 2.84
CA SER A 87 -6.70 9.02 3.33
C SER A 87 -6.42 7.85 2.38
N SER A 88 -7.09 7.80 1.21
CA SER A 88 -7.02 6.68 0.28
C SER A 88 -5.58 6.35 -0.12
N ARG A 89 -4.76 7.38 -0.37
CA ARG A 89 -3.35 7.19 -0.74
C ARG A 89 -2.55 6.56 0.38
N HIS A 90 -2.73 7.04 1.62
CA HIS A 90 -2.00 6.53 2.78
C HIS A 90 -2.39 5.09 3.11
N VAL A 91 -3.68 4.77 3.03
CA VAL A 91 -4.16 3.40 3.28
C VAL A 91 -3.62 2.45 2.22
N ARG A 92 -3.75 2.77 0.94
CA ARG A 92 -3.22 1.94 -0.15
C ARG A 92 -1.72 1.74 -0.05
N LEU A 93 -0.97 2.79 0.31
CA LEU A 93 0.48 2.67 0.50
C LEU A 93 0.82 1.74 1.67
N ALA A 94 0.08 1.85 2.78
CA ALA A 94 0.26 0.98 3.94
C ALA A 94 -0.09 -0.49 3.63
N GLU A 95 -1.15 -0.73 2.85
CA GLU A 95 -1.54 -2.06 2.36
C GLU A 95 -0.46 -2.64 1.45
N THR A 96 -0.05 -1.90 0.43
CA THR A 96 1.03 -2.32 -0.49
C THR A 96 2.31 -2.67 0.28
N ARG A 97 2.66 -1.87 1.30
CA ARG A 97 3.84 -2.14 2.14
C ARG A 97 3.67 -3.41 2.97
N ARG A 98 2.47 -3.66 3.50
CA ARG A 98 2.19 -4.88 4.28
C ARG A 98 2.28 -6.12 3.40
N ASP A 99 1.65 -6.06 2.22
CA ASP A 99 1.66 -7.15 1.25
C ASP A 99 3.08 -7.42 0.75
N PHE A 100 3.87 -6.38 0.52
CA PHE A 100 5.28 -6.51 0.17
C PHE A 100 6.06 -7.27 1.25
N VAL A 101 5.95 -6.89 2.52
CA VAL A 101 6.65 -7.56 3.63
C VAL A 101 6.22 -9.03 3.74
N ALA A 102 4.94 -9.32 3.59
CA ALA A 102 4.42 -10.68 3.62
C ALA A 102 4.99 -11.53 2.47
N ASN A 103 4.95 -11.01 1.24
CA ASN A 103 5.46 -11.69 0.05
C ASN A 103 6.97 -11.92 0.15
N VAL A 104 7.75 -10.93 0.55
CA VAL A 104 9.20 -11.06 0.78
C VAL A 104 9.49 -12.16 1.80
N SER A 105 8.74 -12.20 2.89
CA SER A 105 8.92 -13.23 3.93
C SER A 105 8.67 -14.64 3.40
N HIS A 106 7.65 -14.81 2.55
CA HIS A 106 7.36 -16.09 1.91
C HIS A 106 8.43 -16.47 0.88
N GLU A 107 8.85 -15.54 0.03
CA GLU A 107 9.87 -15.77 -1.00
C GLU A 107 11.25 -16.05 -0.42
N LEU A 108 11.58 -15.52 0.75
CA LEU A 108 12.83 -15.83 1.46
C LEU A 108 12.79 -17.16 2.21
N LYS A 109 11.65 -17.56 2.75
CA LYS A 109 11.53 -18.78 3.55
C LYS A 109 11.86 -20.04 2.76
N THR A 110 11.46 -20.10 1.50
CA THR A 110 11.67 -21.26 0.63
C THR A 110 13.15 -21.54 0.36
N PRO A 111 13.96 -20.58 -0.15
CA PRO A 111 15.38 -20.80 -0.38
C PRO A 111 16.17 -21.02 0.93
N ILE A 112 15.81 -20.34 2.01
CA ILE A 112 16.44 -20.58 3.32
C ILE A 112 16.21 -22.02 3.77
N GLY A 113 14.99 -22.53 3.62
CA GLY A 113 14.68 -23.94 3.94
C GLY A 113 15.45 -24.91 3.05
N ALA A 114 15.60 -24.62 1.74
CA ALA A 114 16.39 -25.42 0.83
C ALA A 114 17.88 -25.45 1.21
N VAL A 115 18.44 -24.29 1.58
CA VAL A 115 19.83 -24.18 2.06
C VAL A 115 20.04 -25.04 3.31
N SER A 116 19.13 -25.01 4.28
CA SER A 116 19.21 -25.82 5.50
C SER A 116 19.19 -27.32 5.19
N ILE A 117 18.25 -27.77 4.34
CA ILE A 117 18.13 -29.17 3.95
C ILE A 117 19.38 -29.65 3.18
N LEU A 118 19.92 -28.82 2.29
CA LEU A 118 21.13 -29.16 1.54
C LEU A 118 22.36 -29.24 2.45
N ALA A 119 22.46 -28.37 3.47
CA ALA A 119 23.51 -28.42 4.47
C ALA A 119 23.44 -29.73 5.30
N GLU A 120 22.26 -30.10 5.77
CA GLU A 120 22.04 -31.37 6.48
C GLU A 120 22.36 -32.59 5.58
N ALA A 121 22.01 -32.54 4.30
CA ALA A 121 22.32 -33.60 3.34
C ALA A 121 23.83 -33.75 3.11
N ILE A 122 24.60 -32.64 3.11
CA ILE A 122 26.05 -32.64 3.02
C ILE A 122 26.68 -33.32 4.28
N GLU A 123 26.16 -32.93 5.46
CA GLU A 123 26.62 -33.56 6.72
C GLU A 123 26.35 -35.06 6.76
N GLY A 124 25.17 -35.47 6.27
CA GLY A 124 24.79 -36.90 6.22
C GLY A 124 25.50 -37.72 5.15
N ALA A 125 26.12 -37.06 4.16
CA ALA A 125 26.82 -37.73 3.05
C ALA A 125 28.34 -37.81 3.24
N ALA A 126 28.85 -37.76 4.48
CA ALA A 126 30.27 -37.64 4.79
C ALA A 126 31.17 -38.69 4.11
N ASP A 127 30.64 -39.87 3.83
CA ASP A 127 31.36 -40.99 3.20
C ASP A 127 31.11 -41.09 1.67
N ASP A 128 30.35 -40.16 1.07
CA ASP A 128 30.03 -40.15 -0.36
C ASP A 128 30.47 -38.82 -1.03
N PRO A 129 31.68 -38.79 -1.62
CA PRO A 129 32.21 -37.59 -2.25
C PRO A 129 31.39 -37.06 -3.45
N GLU A 130 30.66 -37.92 -4.15
CA GLU A 130 29.81 -37.54 -5.28
C GLU A 130 28.54 -36.84 -4.78
N ALA A 131 27.91 -37.40 -3.76
CA ALA A 131 26.76 -36.79 -3.09
C ALA A 131 27.12 -35.39 -2.49
N ILE A 132 28.26 -35.29 -1.79
CA ILE A 132 28.78 -34.03 -1.27
C ILE A 132 28.93 -33.01 -2.39
N ARG A 133 29.58 -33.38 -3.50
CA ARG A 133 29.76 -32.46 -4.63
C ARG A 133 28.42 -31.97 -5.21
N HIS A 134 27.49 -32.91 -5.40
CA HIS A 134 26.17 -32.60 -5.94
C HIS A 134 25.40 -31.65 -5.04
N PHE A 135 25.30 -31.91 -3.74
CA PHE A 135 24.61 -31.05 -2.79
C PHE A 135 25.28 -29.68 -2.62
N SER A 136 26.62 -29.62 -2.62
CA SER A 136 27.38 -28.36 -2.56
C SER A 136 27.14 -27.49 -3.78
N GLN A 137 27.05 -28.05 -4.99
CA GLN A 137 26.70 -27.29 -6.19
C GLN A 137 25.30 -26.70 -6.10
N ARG A 138 24.32 -27.48 -5.64
CA ARG A 138 22.97 -27.04 -5.43
C ARG A 138 22.88 -25.95 -4.35
N LEU A 139 23.63 -26.10 -3.26
CA LEU A 139 23.71 -25.11 -2.19
C LEU A 139 24.26 -23.78 -2.71
N THR A 140 25.30 -23.82 -3.53
CA THR A 140 25.89 -22.62 -4.17
C THR A 140 24.86 -21.94 -5.08
N ALA A 141 24.14 -22.70 -5.88
CA ALA A 141 23.10 -22.16 -6.77
C ALA A 141 21.96 -21.50 -5.97
N GLU A 142 21.49 -22.13 -4.89
CA GLU A 142 20.43 -21.58 -4.05
C GLU A 142 20.89 -20.34 -3.28
N SER A 143 22.15 -20.30 -2.80
CA SER A 143 22.74 -19.11 -2.19
C SER A 143 22.85 -17.94 -3.16
N SER A 144 23.22 -18.20 -4.42
CA SER A 144 23.26 -17.18 -5.47
C SER A 144 21.87 -16.63 -5.78
N ARG A 145 20.86 -17.51 -5.85
CA ARG A 145 19.47 -17.12 -6.02
C ARG A 145 18.97 -16.25 -4.87
N LEU A 146 19.28 -16.62 -3.62
CA LEU A 146 18.93 -15.84 -2.43
C LEU A 146 19.57 -14.46 -2.47
N SER A 147 20.84 -14.35 -2.84
CA SER A 147 21.55 -13.09 -2.98
C SER A 147 20.90 -12.17 -4.03
N ALA A 148 20.52 -12.72 -5.18
CA ALA A 148 19.79 -11.97 -6.22
C ALA A 148 18.44 -11.47 -5.71
N LEU A 149 17.68 -12.29 -4.98
CA LEU A 149 16.40 -11.92 -4.40
C LEU A 149 16.57 -10.77 -3.38
N VAL A 150 17.57 -10.84 -2.51
CA VAL A 150 17.87 -9.76 -1.54
C VAL A 150 18.20 -8.45 -2.26
N THR A 151 18.98 -8.51 -3.33
CA THR A 151 19.29 -7.32 -4.14
C THR A 151 18.02 -6.71 -4.74
N GLN A 152 17.13 -7.51 -5.31
CA GLN A 152 15.85 -7.05 -5.85
C GLN A 152 14.98 -6.38 -4.77
N ILE A 153 14.95 -6.94 -3.56
CA ILE A 153 14.22 -6.37 -2.42
C ILE A 153 14.78 -4.99 -2.04
N ILE A 154 16.11 -4.86 -1.99
CA ILE A 154 16.77 -3.59 -1.68
C ILE A 154 16.47 -2.55 -2.76
N ASP A 155 16.55 -2.91 -4.02
CA ASP A 155 16.27 -2.00 -5.14
C ASP A 155 14.79 -1.56 -5.12
N LEU A 156 13.85 -2.46 -4.88
CA LEU A 156 12.44 -2.12 -4.74
C LEU A 156 12.18 -1.23 -3.53
N SER A 157 12.84 -1.49 -2.39
CA SER A 157 12.76 -0.65 -1.20
C SER A 157 13.25 0.78 -1.46
N ARG A 158 14.32 0.93 -2.26
CA ARG A 158 14.83 2.24 -2.68
C ARG A 158 13.86 3.00 -3.58
N LEU A 159 13.17 2.30 -4.49
CA LEU A 159 12.16 2.88 -5.37
C LEU A 159 10.89 3.31 -4.61
N GLN A 160 10.59 2.67 -3.49
CA GLN A 160 9.46 3.02 -2.62
C GLN A 160 9.76 4.13 -1.61
N ALA A 161 11.02 4.55 -1.49
CA ALA A 161 11.38 5.72 -0.69
C ALA A 161 10.76 6.99 -1.29
N ASP A 162 10.35 7.93 -0.44
CA ASP A 162 9.55 9.11 -0.83
C ASP A 162 10.27 10.07 -1.81
N GLU A 163 11.56 9.84 -2.09
CA GLU A 163 12.35 10.70 -2.98
C GLU A 163 13.27 9.90 -3.92
N PRO A 164 12.73 9.08 -4.84
CA PRO A 164 13.55 8.29 -5.76
C PRO A 164 14.38 9.13 -6.74
N LEU A 165 14.06 10.41 -6.91
CA LEU A 165 14.69 11.31 -7.88
C LEU A 165 15.64 12.35 -7.26
N LEU A 166 15.92 12.32 -5.97
CA LEU A 166 16.86 13.26 -5.34
C LEU A 166 18.28 13.23 -5.92
N ARG A 167 18.64 12.16 -6.62
CA ARG A 167 19.93 11.98 -7.30
C ARG A 167 19.73 11.60 -8.77
N ALA A 168 18.71 12.14 -9.42
CA ALA A 168 18.53 11.93 -10.85
C ALA A 168 19.64 12.61 -11.61
N GLU A 169 20.42 11.83 -12.35
CA GLU A 169 21.47 12.31 -13.27
C GLU A 169 20.97 12.13 -14.71
N PRO A 170 21.29 13.06 -15.62
CA PRO A 170 20.98 12.89 -17.04
C PRO A 170 21.78 11.71 -17.59
N VAL A 171 21.09 10.72 -18.15
CA VAL A 171 21.68 9.53 -18.75
C VAL A 171 21.39 9.54 -20.25
N ALA A 172 22.41 9.25 -21.05
CA ALA A 172 22.25 9.10 -22.50
C ALA A 172 21.44 7.82 -22.79
N VAL A 173 20.34 7.96 -23.49
CA VAL A 173 19.44 6.83 -23.81
C VAL A 173 20.16 5.74 -24.60
N ALA A 174 21.10 6.15 -25.49
CA ALA A 174 21.92 5.22 -26.27
C ALA A 174 22.73 4.28 -25.37
N ASP A 175 23.38 4.81 -24.33
CA ASP A 175 24.20 4.01 -23.42
C ASP A 175 23.38 2.97 -22.66
N VAL A 176 22.16 3.33 -22.24
CA VAL A 176 21.24 2.41 -21.57
C VAL A 176 20.79 1.28 -22.50
N ILE A 177 20.51 1.61 -23.76
CA ILE A 177 20.12 0.61 -24.76
C ILE A 177 21.28 -0.32 -25.06
N ASP A 178 22.48 0.20 -25.27
CA ASP A 178 23.67 -0.59 -25.58
C ASP A 178 24.02 -1.53 -24.42
N GLU A 179 23.93 -1.08 -23.18
CA GLU A 179 24.13 -1.91 -22.00
C GLU A 179 23.08 -3.02 -21.88
N ALA A 180 21.80 -2.68 -22.09
CA ALA A 180 20.71 -3.65 -22.05
C ALA A 180 20.87 -4.73 -23.14
N VAL A 181 21.19 -4.33 -24.36
CA VAL A 181 21.43 -5.24 -25.48
C VAL A 181 22.63 -6.14 -25.22
N SER A 182 23.74 -5.58 -24.67
CA SER A 182 24.94 -6.36 -24.35
C SER A 182 24.66 -7.44 -23.31
N ARG A 183 23.94 -7.12 -22.23
CA ARG A 183 23.55 -8.10 -21.20
C ARG A 183 22.67 -9.24 -21.77
N HIS A 184 21.76 -8.92 -22.68
CA HIS A 184 20.89 -9.93 -23.28
C HIS A 184 21.63 -10.78 -24.32
N ARG A 185 22.61 -10.22 -25.04
CA ARG A 185 23.45 -11.00 -25.97
C ARG A 185 24.25 -12.09 -25.24
N GLU A 186 24.85 -11.79 -24.10
CA GLU A 186 25.54 -12.81 -23.29
C GLU A 186 24.58 -13.91 -22.81
N GLN A 187 23.39 -13.55 -22.37
CA GLN A 187 22.38 -14.54 -21.96
C GLN A 187 21.85 -15.36 -23.13
N ALA A 188 21.67 -14.75 -24.32
CA ALA A 188 21.25 -15.43 -25.52
C ALA A 188 22.35 -16.42 -26.01
N ALA A 189 23.59 -15.98 -26.02
CA ALA A 189 24.74 -16.83 -26.37
C ALA A 189 24.86 -18.06 -25.45
N ASN A 190 24.64 -17.89 -24.15
CA ASN A 190 24.66 -18.97 -23.16
C ASN A 190 23.46 -19.93 -23.29
N ARG A 191 22.41 -19.57 -24.01
CA ARG A 191 21.21 -20.37 -24.27
C ARG A 191 21.09 -20.87 -25.70
N GLU A 192 22.13 -20.68 -26.53
CA GLU A 192 22.14 -21.04 -27.96
C GLU A 192 20.96 -20.46 -28.76
N VAL A 193 20.47 -19.26 -28.34
CA VAL A 193 19.40 -18.53 -29.03
C VAL A 193 20.04 -17.46 -29.90
N SER A 194 19.80 -17.54 -31.22
CA SER A 194 20.24 -16.55 -32.21
C SER A 194 19.20 -15.46 -32.45
#